data_1c45fe81dd3514e3c520d92be8bd6157
#
_entry.id   1c45fe81dd3514e3c520d92be8bd6157
#
_cell.length_a   1.000
_cell.length_b   1.000
_cell.length_c   1.000
_cell.angle_alpha   90.00
_cell.angle_beta   90.00
_cell.angle_gamma   90.00
#
_symmetry.space_group_name_H-M   'P 1'
#
loop_
_entity.id
_entity.type
_entity.pdbx_description
1 polymer ?
#
loop_
_entity_poly.entity_id
_entity_poly.type
_entity_poly.pdbx_seq_one_letter_code
_entity_poly.pdbx_strand_id
1 'polypeptide(L)'
;MSTLAKVEIVRVSGSREQHEVGRHILLDWIRRMIAAPQGLDFVNLHDGRVMAVDDTGMVDGRPVNPEATKLYHSVCRPGTTAPICGDVAVTLDEEFE
;
A
#
# COMPACT_ATOMS: atom_id res chain seq x y z
N MET A 1 -23.95 -3.11 -7.89
CA MET A 1 -22.56 -3.24 -7.37
C MET A 1 -21.73 -2.09 -7.90
N SER A 2 -20.86 -1.58 -7.05
CA SER A 2 -19.95 -0.53 -7.48
C SER A 2 -18.83 -1.10 -8.34
N THR A 3 -18.51 -0.42 -9.46
CA THR A 3 -17.36 -0.74 -10.28
C THR A 3 -16.11 0.02 -9.82
N LEU A 4 -16.24 0.83 -8.75
CA LEU A 4 -15.15 1.61 -8.19
C LEU A 4 -14.65 0.98 -6.90
N ALA A 5 -13.33 0.95 -6.75
CA ALA A 5 -12.67 0.54 -5.52
C ALA A 5 -12.28 1.78 -4.73
N LYS A 6 -12.45 1.73 -3.41
CA LYS A 6 -11.97 2.79 -2.52
C LYS A 6 -10.56 2.49 -2.08
N VAL A 7 -9.66 3.45 -2.30
CA VAL A 7 -8.23 3.29 -2.01
C VAL A 7 -7.74 4.48 -1.19
N GLU A 8 -7.00 4.20 -0.14
CA GLU A 8 -6.32 5.22 0.65
C GLU A 8 -4.84 5.21 0.28
N ILE A 9 -4.32 6.36 -0.13
CA ILE A 9 -2.88 6.52 -0.34
C ILE A 9 -2.29 7.10 0.94
N VAL A 10 -1.33 6.40 1.52
CA VAL A 10 -0.62 6.85 2.73
C VAL A 10 0.76 7.30 2.30
N ARG A 11 1.01 8.60 2.38
CA ARG A 11 2.27 9.21 1.93
C ARG A 11 3.33 9.14 3.01
N VAL A 12 4.58 9.16 2.61
CA VAL A 12 5.74 9.22 3.51
C VAL A 12 5.64 10.42 4.46
N SER A 13 5.05 11.52 4.00
CA SER A 13 4.83 12.73 4.80
C SER A 13 3.83 12.55 5.95
N GLY A 14 3.09 11.43 5.96
CA GLY A 14 2.00 11.19 6.89
C GLY A 14 0.64 11.60 6.38
N SER A 15 0.55 12.28 5.24
CA SER A 15 -0.74 12.64 4.67
C SER A 15 -1.46 11.41 4.10
N ARG A 16 -2.79 11.45 4.15
CA ARG A 16 -3.64 10.36 3.65
C ARG A 16 -4.62 10.93 2.65
N GLU A 17 -4.76 10.22 1.52
CA GLU A 17 -5.64 10.63 0.42
C GLU A 17 -6.64 9.52 0.13
N GLN A 18 -7.92 9.88 0.03
CA GLN A 18 -8.98 8.94 -0.31
C GLN A 18 -9.30 9.07 -1.80
N HIS A 19 -9.34 7.94 -2.49
CA HIS A 19 -9.63 7.91 -3.92
C HIS A 19 -10.64 6.82 -4.25
N GLU A 20 -11.41 7.03 -5.33
CA GLU A 20 -12.24 6.00 -5.93
C GLU A 20 -11.69 5.71 -7.33
N VAL A 21 -11.42 4.44 -7.61
CA VAL A 21 -10.70 4.02 -8.81
C VAL A 21 -11.45 2.86 -9.47
N GLY A 22 -11.54 2.88 -10.79
CA GLY A 22 -12.11 1.75 -11.54
C GLY A 22 -11.36 0.47 -11.24
N ARG A 23 -12.08 -0.61 -10.90
CA ARG A 23 -11.43 -1.88 -10.54
C ARG A 23 -10.58 -2.44 -11.65
N HIS A 24 -10.97 -2.21 -12.90
CA HIS A 24 -10.25 -2.74 -14.07
C HIS A 24 -8.88 -2.10 -14.29
N ILE A 25 -8.62 -0.92 -13.67
CA ILE A 25 -7.33 -0.24 -13.78
C ILE A 25 -6.63 -0.12 -12.42
N LEU A 26 -7.15 -0.78 -11.38
CA LEU A 26 -6.72 -0.58 -10.00
C LEU A 26 -5.22 -0.81 -9.80
N LEU A 27 -4.68 -1.92 -10.28
CA LEU A 27 -3.26 -2.23 -10.10
C LEU A 27 -2.35 -1.25 -10.81
N ASP A 28 -2.68 -0.88 -12.05
CA ASP A 28 -1.91 0.11 -12.80
C ASP A 28 -1.96 1.48 -12.13
N TRP A 29 -3.15 1.85 -11.66
CA TRP A 29 -3.34 3.12 -10.98
C TRP A 29 -2.50 3.19 -9.69
N ILE A 30 -2.52 2.11 -8.90
CA ILE A 30 -1.72 2.02 -7.66
C ILE A 30 -0.23 2.16 -7.98
N ARG A 31 0.27 1.43 -8.98
CA ARG A 31 1.67 1.52 -9.39
C ARG A 31 2.11 2.94 -9.70
N ARG A 32 1.25 3.69 -10.38
CA ARG A 32 1.53 5.09 -10.72
C ARG A 32 1.50 5.99 -9.49
N MET A 33 0.49 5.81 -8.64
CA MET A 33 0.30 6.68 -7.47
C MET A 33 1.42 6.54 -6.45
N ILE A 34 1.94 5.33 -6.26
CA ILE A 34 3.04 5.09 -5.31
C ILE A 34 4.40 4.97 -6.00
N ALA A 35 4.44 5.22 -7.30
CA ALA A 35 5.66 5.19 -8.11
C ALA A 35 6.43 3.87 -7.97
N ALA A 36 5.73 2.75 -8.21
CA ALA A 36 6.27 1.41 -8.07
C ALA A 36 6.37 0.71 -9.45
N PRO A 37 7.23 1.18 -10.37
CA PRO A 37 7.27 0.66 -11.74
C PRO A 37 7.79 -0.78 -11.83
N GLN A 38 8.58 -1.24 -10.86
CA GLN A 38 9.15 -2.58 -10.87
C GLN A 38 8.17 -3.64 -10.39
N GLY A 39 7.14 -3.25 -9.67
CA GLY A 39 6.12 -4.15 -9.21
C GLY A 39 5.61 -3.82 -7.82
N LEU A 40 4.56 -4.50 -7.43
CA LEU A 40 3.92 -4.33 -6.15
C LEU A 40 4.10 -5.58 -5.30
N ASP A 41 4.28 -5.39 -4.00
CA ASP A 41 4.15 -6.43 -3.01
C ASP A 41 2.91 -6.11 -2.15
N PHE A 42 2.30 -7.13 -1.57
CA PHE A 42 1.05 -6.98 -0.84
C PHE A 42 1.19 -7.49 0.59
N VAL A 43 0.74 -6.69 1.53
CA VAL A 43 0.72 -7.04 2.96
C VAL A 43 -0.73 -7.18 3.40
N ASN A 44 -1.10 -8.37 3.88
CA ASN A 44 -2.43 -8.62 4.43
C ASN A 44 -2.48 -8.04 5.85
N LEU A 45 -3.40 -7.11 6.08
CA LEU A 45 -3.55 -6.44 7.38
C LEU A 45 -4.47 -7.18 8.35
N HIS A 46 -4.96 -8.38 7.99
CA HIS A 46 -5.74 -9.29 8.83
C HIS A 46 -7.15 -8.79 9.22
N ASP A 47 -7.53 -7.60 8.75
CA ASP A 47 -8.86 -7.02 8.99
C ASP A 47 -9.66 -6.87 7.69
N GLY A 48 -9.27 -7.63 6.66
CA GLY A 48 -9.88 -7.57 5.33
C GLY A 48 -9.25 -6.52 4.42
N ARG A 49 -8.24 -5.81 4.91
CA ARG A 49 -7.49 -4.82 4.11
C ARG A 49 -6.17 -5.39 3.63
N VAL A 50 -5.71 -4.84 2.51
CA VAL A 50 -4.40 -5.15 1.92
C VAL A 50 -3.66 -3.84 1.69
N MET A 51 -2.38 -3.83 2.04
CA MET A 51 -1.49 -2.70 1.77
C MET A 51 -0.58 -3.06 0.60
N ALA A 52 -0.67 -2.29 -0.48
CA ALA A 52 0.20 -2.44 -1.64
C ALA A 52 1.42 -1.54 -1.46
N VAL A 53 2.60 -2.12 -1.61
CA VAL A 53 3.87 -1.42 -1.41
C VAL A 53 4.77 -1.61 -2.62
N ASP A 54 5.76 -0.73 -2.77
CA ASP A 54 6.79 -0.89 -3.80
C ASP A 54 7.70 -2.06 -3.41
N ASP A 55 7.73 -3.06 -4.27
CA ASP A 55 8.55 -4.27 -4.07
C ASP A 55 10.04 -3.97 -3.91
N THR A 56 10.52 -2.89 -4.50
CA THR A 56 11.93 -2.49 -4.45
C THR A 56 12.20 -1.21 -3.67
N GLY A 57 11.22 -0.74 -2.90
CA GLY A 57 11.31 0.57 -2.24
C GLY A 57 12.54 0.73 -1.35
N MET A 58 12.89 -0.30 -0.56
CA MET A 58 14.06 -0.26 0.31
C MET A 58 15.36 -0.24 -0.50
N VAL A 59 15.43 -1.04 -1.56
CA VAL A 59 16.61 -1.11 -2.45
C VAL A 59 16.80 0.20 -3.20
N ASP A 60 15.70 0.84 -3.60
CA ASP A 60 15.72 2.11 -4.34
C ASP A 60 16.06 3.32 -3.44
N GLY A 61 16.22 3.10 -2.13
CA GLY A 61 16.56 4.17 -1.20
C GLY A 61 15.42 5.13 -0.91
N ARG A 62 14.18 4.71 -1.07
CA ARG A 62 13.02 5.55 -0.75
C ARG A 62 12.95 5.80 0.75
N PRO A 63 12.43 6.98 1.16
CA PRO A 63 12.31 7.29 2.58
C PRO A 63 11.34 6.35 3.28
N VAL A 64 11.59 6.12 4.58
CA VAL A 64 10.70 5.30 5.41
C VAL A 64 9.34 5.99 5.53
N ASN A 65 8.27 5.19 5.42
CA ASN A 65 6.90 5.63 5.62
C ASN A 65 6.49 5.22 7.04
N PRO A 66 6.43 6.14 8.01
CA PRO A 66 6.17 5.77 9.41
C PRO A 66 4.80 5.13 9.63
N GLU A 67 3.77 5.65 8.98
CA GLU A 67 2.41 5.12 9.14
C GLU A 67 2.27 3.73 8.53
N ALA A 68 2.84 3.52 7.34
CA ALA A 68 2.84 2.21 6.69
C ALA A 68 3.66 1.20 7.50
N THR A 69 4.76 1.61 8.08
CA THR A 69 5.59 0.77 8.92
C THR A 69 4.83 0.31 10.17
N LYS A 70 4.06 1.21 10.80
CA LYS A 70 3.20 0.83 11.92
C LYS A 70 2.16 -0.21 11.53
N LEU A 71 1.51 -0.03 10.37
CA LEU A 71 0.53 -0.99 9.87
C LEU A 71 1.19 -2.35 9.62
N TYR A 72 2.36 -2.35 9.01
CA TYR A 72 3.11 -3.57 8.74
C TYR A 72 3.47 -4.31 10.03
N HIS A 73 4.03 -3.58 11.01
CA HIS A 73 4.44 -4.19 12.28
C HIS A 73 3.27 -4.72 13.10
N SER A 74 2.07 -4.16 12.89
CA SER A 74 0.87 -4.63 13.60
C SER A 74 0.46 -6.06 13.20
N VAL A 75 0.88 -6.53 12.03
CA VAL A 75 0.53 -7.86 11.51
C VAL A 75 1.74 -8.78 11.38
N CYS A 76 2.93 -8.31 11.72
CA CYS A 76 4.15 -9.10 11.68
C CYS A 76 4.42 -9.80 13.01
N ARG A 77 5.37 -10.73 13.00
CA ARG A 77 5.85 -11.40 14.22
C ARG A 77 6.46 -10.36 15.16
N PRO A 78 6.31 -10.54 16.48
CA PRO A 78 7.00 -9.69 17.44
C PRO A 78 8.51 -9.63 17.15
N GLY A 79 9.09 -8.45 17.29
CA GLY A 79 10.51 -8.24 17.02
C GLY A 79 10.85 -7.87 15.59
N THR A 80 9.88 -7.84 14.67
CA THR A 80 10.10 -7.37 13.31
C THR A 80 10.48 -5.89 13.34
N THR A 81 11.59 -5.55 12.68
CA THR A 81 12.09 -4.17 12.62
C THR A 81 12.17 -3.62 11.21
N ALA A 82 11.88 -4.44 10.18
CA ALA A 82 11.95 -4.00 8.79
C ALA A 82 10.96 -2.86 8.51
N PRO A 83 11.40 -1.76 7.90
CA PRO A 83 10.53 -0.64 7.59
C PRO A 83 9.81 -0.84 6.27
N ILE A 84 8.72 -0.10 6.07
CA ILE A 84 8.10 0.08 4.77
C ILE A 84 8.57 1.43 4.23
N CYS A 85 9.09 1.44 3.01
CA CYS A 85 9.66 2.63 2.38
C CYS A 85 8.79 3.07 1.20
N GLY A 86 8.62 4.38 1.05
CA GLY A 86 7.81 4.97 -0.02
C GLY A 86 6.33 5.08 0.34
N ASP A 87 5.56 5.70 -0.56
CA ASP A 87 4.12 5.81 -0.41
C ASP A 87 3.48 4.43 -0.60
N VAL A 88 2.33 4.20 0.03
CA VAL A 88 1.62 2.92 -0.07
C VAL A 88 0.14 3.15 -0.36
N ALA A 89 -0.53 2.10 -0.84
CA ALA A 89 -1.97 2.11 -1.07
C ALA A 89 -2.63 1.06 -0.18
N VAL A 90 -3.70 1.45 0.52
CA VAL A 90 -4.46 0.54 1.38
C VAL A 90 -5.88 0.43 0.83
N THR A 91 -6.35 -0.79 0.61
CA THR A 91 -7.70 -1.04 0.14
C THR A 91 -8.21 -2.37 0.68
N LEU A 92 -9.48 -2.67 0.44
CA LEU A 92 -10.03 -3.97 0.83
C LEU A 92 -9.51 -5.06 -0.10
N ASP A 93 -9.22 -6.24 0.47
CA ASP A 93 -8.73 -7.38 -0.30
C ASP A 93 -9.71 -7.77 -1.42
N GLU A 94 -11.02 -7.70 -1.15
CA GLU A 94 -12.07 -8.02 -2.11
C GLU A 94 -12.04 -7.13 -3.37
N GLU A 95 -11.41 -5.97 -3.30
CA GLU A 95 -11.31 -5.06 -4.45
C GLU A 95 -10.41 -5.59 -5.56
N PHE A 96 -9.58 -6.58 -5.26
CA PHE A 96 -8.69 -7.22 -6.23
C PHE A 96 -9.32 -8.48 -6.87
N GLU A 97 -10.53 -8.82 -6.53
CA GLU A 97 -11.24 -9.98 -7.09
C GLU A 97 -11.94 -9.68 -8.40
#